data_e20736b74f402549f51ad3f52de34ebe
#
_entry.id   e20736b74f402549f51ad3f52de34ebe
#
_cell.length_a   1.000
_cell.length_b   1.000
_cell.length_c   1.000
_cell.angle_alpha   90.00
_cell.angle_beta   90.00
_cell.angle_gamma   90.00
#
_symmetry.space_group_name_H-M   'P 1'
#
loop_
_entity.id
_entity.type
_entity.pdbx_description
1 polymer ?
#
loop_
_entity_poly.entity_id
_entity_poly.type
_entity_poly.pdbx_seq_one_letter_code
_entity_poly.pdbx_strand_id
1 'polypeptide(L)'
;MDFNKAALEMHETHHGKVGIVSKVEVATRDDLSTAYTPGVAEPCRKIKANPEDVYKYTFKGNMVAVVSNGTAVLGLGDIGPEAGMPVMEGKCVLFKAFADVDAFPLCIRTKDVDEFVRTVYLLSGSFGGINLEDISAPRCFEIERKLKQLCDIPVFHDDQHGTAIITLAGLTNALRVVGKRLEDVKIVLSG
;
A
#
# COMPACT_ATOMS: atom_id res chain seq x y z
N MET A 1 20.90 -21.87 -0.61
CA MET A 1 19.60 -21.82 0.11
C MET A 1 18.49 -21.86 -0.96
N ASP A 2 17.51 -22.74 -0.80
CA ASP A 2 16.34 -22.75 -1.68
C ASP A 2 15.31 -21.74 -1.12
N PHE A 3 15.26 -20.56 -1.75
CA PHE A 3 14.38 -19.47 -1.32
C PHE A 3 12.90 -19.80 -1.50
N ASN A 4 12.53 -20.64 -2.48
CA ASN A 4 11.13 -21.02 -2.69
C ASN A 4 10.62 -21.87 -1.53
N LYS A 5 11.40 -22.88 -1.14
CA LYS A 5 11.08 -23.73 0.01
C LYS A 5 11.05 -22.93 1.32
N ALA A 6 12.04 -22.08 1.55
CA ALA A 6 12.11 -21.23 2.74
C ALA A 6 10.92 -20.24 2.82
N ALA A 7 10.47 -19.70 1.67
CA ALA A 7 9.31 -18.83 1.64
C ALA A 7 8.01 -19.56 1.99
N LEU A 8 7.81 -20.79 1.50
CA LEU A 8 6.64 -21.61 1.87
C LEU A 8 6.62 -21.92 3.37
N GLU A 9 7.74 -22.37 3.92
CA GLU A 9 7.89 -22.67 5.34
C GLU A 9 7.62 -21.44 6.21
N MET A 10 8.12 -20.25 5.80
CA MET A 10 7.89 -19.00 6.50
C MET A 10 6.40 -18.62 6.51
N HIS A 11 5.73 -18.66 5.34
CA HIS A 11 4.31 -18.31 5.26
C HIS A 11 3.42 -19.28 6.05
N GLU A 12 3.73 -20.57 6.03
CA GLU A 12 3.00 -21.58 6.80
C GLU A 12 3.20 -21.39 8.30
N THR A 13 4.44 -21.17 8.75
CA THR A 13 4.79 -21.03 10.18
C THR A 13 4.14 -19.78 10.79
N HIS A 14 4.11 -18.67 10.05
CA HIS A 14 3.61 -17.40 10.54
C HIS A 14 2.16 -17.11 10.14
N HIS A 15 1.52 -17.98 9.35
CA HIS A 15 0.18 -17.75 8.80
C HIS A 15 0.08 -16.42 8.03
N GLY A 16 1.05 -16.17 7.14
CA GLY A 16 1.26 -14.92 6.43
C GLY A 16 2.38 -14.07 7.04
N LYS A 17 2.50 -12.81 6.62
CA LYS A 17 3.59 -11.88 7.04
C LYS A 17 3.09 -10.67 7.81
N VAL A 18 1.78 -10.46 7.85
CA VAL A 18 1.16 -9.27 8.44
C VAL A 18 0.18 -9.69 9.52
N GLY A 19 0.20 -9.01 10.64
CA GLY A 19 -0.73 -9.19 11.75
C GLY A 19 -1.16 -7.86 12.32
N ILE A 20 -2.26 -7.86 13.10
CA ILE A 20 -2.75 -6.69 13.83
C ILE A 20 -2.43 -6.89 15.29
N VAL A 21 -1.81 -5.88 15.91
CA VAL A 21 -1.53 -5.86 17.33
C VAL A 21 -2.22 -4.66 17.97
N SER A 22 -2.74 -4.86 19.19
CA SER A 22 -3.22 -3.74 20.00
C SER A 22 -2.05 -2.87 20.45
N LYS A 23 -2.18 -1.54 20.28
CA LYS A 23 -1.21 -0.56 20.78
C LYS A 23 -1.49 -0.15 22.24
N VAL A 24 -2.59 -0.63 22.80
CA VAL A 24 -3.01 -0.37 24.19
C VAL A 24 -3.31 -1.69 24.90
N GLU A 25 -3.03 -1.71 26.19
CA GLU A 25 -3.40 -2.83 27.06
C GLU A 25 -4.86 -2.67 27.53
N VAL A 26 -5.56 -3.78 27.67
CA VAL A 26 -6.91 -3.85 28.25
C VAL A 26 -6.91 -4.97 29.29
N ALA A 27 -6.37 -4.69 30.46
CA ALA A 27 -6.26 -5.64 31.57
C ALA A 27 -7.29 -5.41 32.67
N THR A 28 -7.77 -4.16 32.81
CA THR A 28 -8.71 -3.76 33.85
C THR A 28 -10.01 -3.21 33.27
N ARG A 29 -11.02 -3.04 34.14
CA ARG A 29 -12.29 -2.42 33.79
C ARG A 29 -12.08 -0.94 33.36
N ASP A 30 -11.14 -0.26 33.98
CA ASP A 30 -10.85 1.15 33.68
C ASP A 30 -10.16 1.28 32.31
N ASP A 31 -9.25 0.35 31.96
CA ASP A 31 -8.66 0.29 30.63
C ASP A 31 -9.74 0.07 29.56
N LEU A 32 -10.66 -0.88 29.79
CA LEU A 32 -11.77 -1.13 28.88
C LEU A 32 -12.67 0.10 28.72
N SER A 33 -12.97 0.77 29.84
CA SER A 33 -13.80 1.98 29.83
C SER A 33 -13.14 3.17 29.12
N THR A 34 -11.82 3.23 29.15
CA THR A 34 -11.01 4.24 28.44
C THR A 34 -10.87 3.89 26.96
N ALA A 35 -10.52 2.63 26.65
CA ALA A 35 -10.26 2.20 25.27
C ALA A 35 -11.54 2.06 24.43
N TYR A 36 -12.69 1.80 25.09
CA TYR A 36 -13.97 1.59 24.42
C TYR A 36 -15.06 2.47 25.06
N THR A 37 -16.11 1.90 25.62
CA THR A 37 -17.25 2.66 26.17
C THR A 37 -17.09 2.87 27.67
N PRO A 38 -17.19 4.13 28.17
CA PRO A 38 -17.66 5.37 27.52
C PRO A 38 -16.56 6.26 26.91
N GLY A 39 -15.29 6.03 27.20
CA GLY A 39 -14.16 6.92 26.89
C GLY A 39 -14.01 7.23 25.40
N VAL A 40 -14.25 6.24 24.52
CA VAL A 40 -14.13 6.37 23.04
C VAL A 40 -15.04 7.47 22.46
N ALA A 41 -16.08 7.89 23.19
CA ALA A 41 -16.95 8.95 22.71
C ALA A 41 -16.25 10.32 22.58
N GLU A 42 -15.20 10.57 23.36
CA GLU A 42 -14.51 11.86 23.30
C GLU A 42 -13.67 12.05 22.04
N PRO A 43 -12.78 11.14 21.63
CA PRO A 43 -12.13 11.26 20.31
C PRO A 43 -13.13 11.33 19.16
N CYS A 44 -14.26 10.61 19.22
CA CYS A 44 -15.31 10.73 18.19
C CYS A 44 -15.88 12.15 18.10
N ARG A 45 -16.14 12.81 19.26
CA ARG A 45 -16.62 14.21 19.28
C ARG A 45 -15.56 15.17 18.72
N LYS A 46 -14.28 14.97 19.03
CA LYS A 46 -13.17 15.78 18.51
C LYS A 46 -13.09 15.69 17.00
N ILE A 47 -13.08 14.48 16.45
CA ILE A 47 -13.03 14.25 15.00
C ILE A 47 -14.27 14.83 14.31
N LYS A 48 -15.47 14.70 14.92
CA LYS A 48 -16.69 15.30 14.36
C LYS A 48 -16.61 16.84 14.30
N ALA A 49 -15.99 17.44 15.31
CA ALA A 49 -15.83 18.90 15.39
C ALA A 49 -14.71 19.41 14.45
N ASN A 50 -13.64 18.66 14.29
CA ASN A 50 -12.53 18.93 13.39
C ASN A 50 -12.12 17.63 12.67
N PRO A 51 -12.52 17.40 11.40
CA PRO A 51 -12.23 16.18 10.66
C PRO A 51 -10.74 15.84 10.56
N GLU A 52 -9.83 16.82 10.56
CA GLU A 52 -8.38 16.60 10.51
C GLU A 52 -7.85 15.87 11.75
N ASP A 53 -8.56 15.93 12.86
CA ASP A 53 -8.19 15.20 14.09
C ASP A 53 -8.27 13.67 13.94
N VAL A 54 -8.85 13.16 12.83
CA VAL A 54 -8.83 11.73 12.50
C VAL A 54 -7.40 11.20 12.37
N TYR A 55 -6.47 11.97 11.82
CA TYR A 55 -5.06 11.62 11.70
C TYR A 55 -4.33 11.56 13.04
N LYS A 56 -4.83 12.29 14.04
CA LYS A 56 -4.27 12.35 15.39
C LYS A 56 -4.80 11.23 16.29
N TYR A 57 -6.09 10.93 16.19
CA TYR A 57 -6.76 10.03 17.14
C TYR A 57 -7.02 8.63 16.61
N THR A 58 -6.68 8.33 15.35
CA THR A 58 -6.87 7.01 14.77
C THR A 58 -5.61 6.50 14.04
N PHE A 59 -5.60 5.22 13.68
CA PHE A 59 -4.51 4.63 12.92
C PHE A 59 -4.38 5.21 11.50
N LYS A 60 -5.39 5.94 11.01
CA LYS A 60 -5.36 6.60 9.69
C LYS A 60 -4.10 7.47 9.50
N GLY A 61 -3.59 8.06 10.58
CA GLY A 61 -2.40 8.92 10.55
C GLY A 61 -1.12 8.21 10.10
N ASN A 62 -1.06 6.87 10.15
CA ASN A 62 0.11 6.09 9.74
C ASN A 62 -0.25 4.84 8.92
N MET A 63 -1.47 4.70 8.42
CA MET A 63 -1.93 3.50 7.73
C MET A 63 -2.06 3.74 6.22
N VAL A 64 -1.40 2.90 5.42
CA VAL A 64 -1.50 2.88 3.95
C VAL A 64 -2.22 1.61 3.50
N ALA A 65 -3.15 1.73 2.55
CA ALA A 65 -3.71 0.57 1.87
C ALA A 65 -2.79 0.14 0.72
N VAL A 66 -2.36 -1.12 0.69
CA VAL A 66 -1.70 -1.75 -0.46
C VAL A 66 -2.77 -2.49 -1.26
N VAL A 67 -3.14 -1.95 -2.42
CA VAL A 67 -4.34 -2.37 -3.16
C VAL A 67 -3.97 -3.00 -4.49
N SER A 68 -4.50 -4.20 -4.75
CA SER A 68 -4.26 -4.96 -5.97
C SER A 68 -5.52 -5.70 -6.42
N ASN A 69 -5.53 -6.16 -7.67
CA ASN A 69 -6.44 -7.21 -8.14
C ASN A 69 -5.68 -8.43 -8.71
N GLY A 70 -4.35 -8.45 -8.55
CA GLY A 70 -3.51 -9.57 -8.94
C GLY A 70 -3.44 -9.82 -10.45
N THR A 71 -3.65 -8.77 -11.28
CA THR A 71 -3.70 -8.93 -12.73
C THR A 71 -2.35 -8.77 -13.44
N ALA A 72 -1.29 -8.37 -12.73
CA ALA A 72 0.06 -8.23 -13.28
C ALA A 72 1.13 -8.49 -12.21
N VAL A 73 1.05 -9.65 -11.56
CA VAL A 73 2.02 -10.05 -10.54
C VAL A 73 3.35 -10.42 -11.20
N LEU A 74 4.44 -9.80 -10.75
CA LEU A 74 5.76 -9.91 -11.36
C LEU A 74 6.20 -11.37 -11.56
N GLY A 75 6.46 -11.75 -12.82
CA GLY A 75 6.88 -13.08 -13.21
C GLY A 75 5.77 -14.14 -13.26
N LEU A 76 4.55 -13.83 -12.79
CA LEU A 76 3.44 -14.76 -12.72
C LEU A 76 2.24 -14.33 -13.58
N GLY A 77 2.13 -13.04 -13.90
CA GLY A 77 1.04 -12.48 -14.71
C GLY A 77 -0.27 -12.35 -13.94
N ASP A 78 -1.39 -12.68 -14.58
CA ASP A 78 -2.75 -12.56 -14.03
C ASP A 78 -3.08 -13.83 -13.22
N ILE A 79 -2.77 -13.80 -11.93
CA ILE A 79 -3.03 -14.92 -11.00
C ILE A 79 -4.22 -14.69 -10.08
N GLY A 80 -4.83 -13.50 -10.14
CA GLY A 80 -5.98 -13.14 -9.34
C GLY A 80 -5.64 -12.61 -7.94
N PRO A 81 -6.66 -12.06 -7.26
CA PRO A 81 -6.44 -11.32 -6.01
C PRO A 81 -5.95 -12.19 -4.84
N GLU A 82 -6.48 -13.39 -4.69
CA GLU A 82 -6.12 -14.26 -3.57
C GLU A 82 -4.68 -14.77 -3.70
N ALA A 83 -4.28 -15.18 -4.91
CA ALA A 83 -2.92 -15.64 -5.17
C ALA A 83 -1.89 -14.50 -5.13
N GLY A 84 -2.32 -13.26 -5.34
CA GLY A 84 -1.50 -12.06 -5.20
C GLY A 84 -1.27 -11.62 -3.74
N MET A 85 -2.08 -12.10 -2.78
CA MET A 85 -2.00 -11.68 -1.38
C MET A 85 -0.60 -11.79 -0.76
N PRO A 86 0.17 -12.87 -0.96
CA PRO A 86 1.51 -12.96 -0.40
C PRO A 86 2.46 -11.85 -0.87
N VAL A 87 2.31 -11.36 -2.10
CA VAL A 87 3.10 -10.23 -2.62
C VAL A 87 2.68 -8.94 -1.93
N MET A 88 1.37 -8.70 -1.77
CA MET A 88 0.84 -7.51 -1.10
C MET A 88 1.27 -7.46 0.38
N GLU A 89 1.26 -8.59 1.08
CA GLU A 89 1.84 -8.67 2.42
C GLU A 89 3.34 -8.35 2.43
N GLY A 90 4.08 -8.82 1.43
CA GLY A 90 5.48 -8.47 1.26
C GLY A 90 5.68 -6.97 1.13
N LYS A 91 4.88 -6.29 0.32
CA LYS A 91 4.90 -4.82 0.21
C LYS A 91 4.61 -4.16 1.56
N CYS A 92 3.65 -4.65 2.33
CA CYS A 92 3.35 -4.13 3.68
C CYS A 92 4.56 -4.26 4.62
N VAL A 93 5.27 -5.38 4.57
CA VAL A 93 6.52 -5.57 5.33
C VAL A 93 7.58 -4.54 4.95
N LEU A 94 7.74 -4.22 3.66
CA LEU A 94 8.68 -3.20 3.20
C LEU A 94 8.30 -1.80 3.70
N PHE A 95 7.02 -1.43 3.66
CA PHE A 95 6.53 -0.17 4.25
C PHE A 95 6.92 -0.05 5.72
N LYS A 96 6.72 -1.13 6.49
CA LYS A 96 7.05 -1.14 7.92
C LYS A 96 8.56 -1.08 8.15
N ALA A 97 9.32 -1.92 7.43
CA ALA A 97 10.77 -2.05 7.66
C ALA A 97 11.57 -0.79 7.28
N PHE A 98 11.17 -0.10 6.20
CA PHE A 98 11.95 1.01 5.66
C PHE A 98 11.42 2.39 6.04
N ALA A 99 10.14 2.51 6.39
CA ALA A 99 9.52 3.82 6.65
C ALA A 99 8.74 3.88 7.96
N ASP A 100 8.66 2.77 8.71
CA ASP A 100 7.81 2.63 9.90
C ASP A 100 6.33 2.99 9.63
N VAL A 101 5.89 2.81 8.39
CA VAL A 101 4.49 2.99 7.97
C VAL A 101 3.75 1.67 8.16
N ASP A 102 2.61 1.73 8.83
CA ASP A 102 1.68 0.61 8.92
C ASP A 102 0.98 0.45 7.56
N ALA A 103 0.94 -0.76 7.02
CA ALA A 103 0.30 -1.00 5.74
C ALA A 103 -0.61 -2.23 5.81
N PHE A 104 -1.75 -2.16 5.11
CA PHE A 104 -2.76 -3.21 5.08
C PHE A 104 -3.05 -3.66 3.65
N PRO A 105 -2.96 -4.99 3.34
CA PRO A 105 -3.19 -5.49 2.00
C PRO A 105 -4.69 -5.61 1.70
N LEU A 106 -5.11 -5.11 0.53
CA LEU A 106 -6.47 -5.21 0.03
C LEU A 106 -6.44 -5.80 -1.38
N CYS A 107 -6.89 -7.03 -1.54
CA CYS A 107 -6.98 -7.71 -2.82
C CYS A 107 -8.43 -7.76 -3.30
N ILE A 108 -8.75 -7.02 -4.37
CA ILE A 108 -10.12 -6.77 -4.83
C ILE A 108 -10.47 -7.71 -5.99
N ARG A 109 -11.60 -8.42 -5.88
CA ARG A 109 -12.07 -9.41 -6.86
C ARG A 109 -12.80 -8.77 -8.05
N THR A 110 -12.16 -7.83 -8.73
CA THR A 110 -12.71 -7.28 -9.96
C THR A 110 -11.60 -6.88 -10.94
N LYS A 111 -11.92 -6.96 -12.24
CA LYS A 111 -11.11 -6.43 -13.33
C LYS A 111 -11.77 -5.20 -13.98
N ASP A 112 -12.98 -4.87 -13.55
CA ASP A 112 -13.69 -3.67 -13.99
C ASP A 112 -13.06 -2.45 -13.31
N VAL A 113 -12.74 -1.43 -14.10
CA VAL A 113 -12.04 -0.22 -13.63
C VAL A 113 -12.93 0.60 -12.71
N ASP A 114 -14.19 0.77 -13.07
CA ASP A 114 -15.10 1.65 -12.32
C ASP A 114 -15.52 1.01 -11.00
N GLU A 115 -15.76 -0.29 -10.99
CA GLU A 115 -16.01 -1.06 -9.77
C GLU A 115 -14.80 -1.05 -8.83
N PHE A 116 -13.59 -1.24 -9.37
CA PHE A 116 -12.35 -1.16 -8.58
C PHE A 116 -12.18 0.23 -7.97
N VAL A 117 -12.27 1.27 -8.78
CA VAL A 117 -12.14 2.66 -8.35
C VAL A 117 -13.18 3.00 -7.29
N ARG A 118 -14.45 2.61 -7.51
CA ARG A 118 -15.53 2.84 -6.56
C ARG A 118 -15.28 2.16 -5.21
N THR A 119 -14.82 0.91 -5.25
CA THR A 119 -14.49 0.13 -4.05
C THR A 119 -13.38 0.80 -3.24
N VAL A 120 -12.26 1.14 -3.89
CA VAL A 120 -11.11 1.79 -3.25
C VAL A 120 -11.49 3.15 -2.68
N TYR A 121 -12.24 3.95 -3.44
CA TYR A 121 -12.73 5.25 -2.97
C TYR A 121 -13.57 5.13 -1.69
N LEU A 122 -14.50 4.16 -1.64
CA LEU A 122 -15.33 3.97 -0.45
C LEU A 122 -14.54 3.55 0.80
N LEU A 123 -13.41 2.86 0.61
CA LEU A 123 -12.52 2.44 1.69
C LEU A 123 -11.51 3.51 2.09
N SER A 124 -11.25 4.51 1.25
CA SER A 124 -10.19 5.50 1.42
C SER A 124 -10.30 6.32 2.72
N GLY A 125 -11.51 6.45 3.25
CA GLY A 125 -11.74 7.13 4.54
C GLY A 125 -10.96 6.56 5.73
N SER A 126 -10.57 5.28 5.67
CA SER A 126 -9.83 4.59 6.73
C SER A 126 -8.32 4.68 6.62
N PHE A 127 -7.79 5.21 5.51
CA PHE A 127 -6.35 5.21 5.21
C PHE A 127 -5.80 6.62 5.05
N GLY A 128 -4.51 6.79 5.37
CA GLY A 128 -3.76 8.01 5.12
C GLY A 128 -3.13 8.07 3.72
N GLY A 129 -3.13 6.96 2.99
CA GLY A 129 -2.61 6.87 1.62
C GLY A 129 -2.98 5.54 0.97
N ILE A 130 -2.84 5.47 -0.35
CA ILE A 130 -3.11 4.28 -1.17
C ILE A 130 -1.90 4.01 -2.05
N ASN A 131 -1.34 2.80 -1.94
CA ASN A 131 -0.37 2.23 -2.86
C ASN A 131 -1.08 1.20 -3.75
N LEU A 132 -1.14 1.48 -5.05
CA LEU A 132 -1.62 0.52 -6.04
C LEU A 132 -0.46 -0.37 -6.49
N GLU A 133 -0.70 -1.68 -6.55
CA GLU A 133 0.34 -2.68 -6.83
C GLU A 133 -0.20 -3.78 -7.74
N ASP A 134 0.63 -4.30 -8.66
CA ASP A 134 0.34 -5.48 -9.49
C ASP A 134 -0.97 -5.40 -10.29
N ILE A 135 -1.33 -4.21 -10.78
CA ILE A 135 -2.48 -3.99 -11.65
C ILE A 135 -2.02 -3.84 -13.09
N SER A 136 -2.57 -4.64 -13.99
CA SER A 136 -2.13 -4.68 -15.39
C SER A 136 -2.36 -3.36 -16.15
N ALA A 137 -1.37 -2.98 -16.97
CA ALA A 137 -1.53 -1.92 -17.95
C ALA A 137 -2.51 -2.35 -19.07
N PRO A 138 -3.25 -1.41 -19.68
CA PRO A 138 -3.28 0.03 -19.41
C PRO A 138 -4.22 0.45 -18.27
N ARG A 139 -4.99 -0.49 -17.68
CA ARG A 139 -5.98 -0.21 -16.63
C ARG A 139 -5.41 0.49 -15.41
N CYS A 140 -4.19 0.14 -15.02
CA CYS A 140 -3.53 0.75 -13.86
C CYS A 140 -3.43 2.28 -13.96
N PHE A 141 -3.16 2.83 -15.14
CA PHE A 141 -3.09 4.28 -15.35
C PHE A 141 -4.44 4.97 -15.21
N GLU A 142 -5.51 4.33 -15.72
CA GLU A 142 -6.87 4.86 -15.59
C GLU A 142 -7.35 4.82 -14.13
N ILE A 143 -7.11 3.71 -13.44
CA ILE A 143 -7.45 3.54 -12.03
C ILE A 143 -6.75 4.61 -11.19
N GLU A 144 -5.43 4.75 -11.32
CA GLU A 144 -4.66 5.74 -10.56
C GLU A 144 -5.15 7.16 -10.82
N ARG A 145 -5.37 7.53 -12.09
CA ARG A 145 -5.88 8.85 -12.46
C ARG A 145 -7.26 9.14 -11.85
N LYS A 146 -8.19 8.18 -11.91
CA LYS A 146 -9.54 8.32 -11.33
C LYS A 146 -9.48 8.45 -9.81
N LEU A 147 -8.69 7.62 -9.15
CA LEU A 147 -8.55 7.68 -7.69
C LEU A 147 -7.90 8.97 -7.21
N LYS A 148 -6.89 9.49 -7.92
CA LYS A 148 -6.29 10.81 -7.63
C LYS A 148 -7.28 11.97 -7.74
N GLN A 149 -8.33 11.84 -8.54
CA GLN A 149 -9.39 12.85 -8.67
C GLN A 149 -10.47 12.73 -7.61
N LEU A 150 -10.69 11.53 -7.08
CA LEU A 150 -11.77 11.24 -6.14
C LEU A 150 -11.33 11.28 -4.68
N CYS A 151 -10.11 10.86 -4.39
CA CYS A 151 -9.58 10.76 -3.03
C CYS A 151 -8.88 12.05 -2.62
N ASP A 152 -9.04 12.43 -1.37
CA ASP A 152 -8.35 13.54 -0.70
C ASP A 152 -7.02 13.12 -0.04
N ILE A 153 -6.66 11.84 -0.16
CA ILE A 153 -5.40 11.27 0.33
C ILE A 153 -4.47 10.91 -0.85
N PRO A 154 -3.15 10.82 -0.64
CA PRO A 154 -2.21 10.40 -1.68
C PRO A 154 -2.55 9.04 -2.29
N VAL A 155 -2.52 8.97 -3.62
CA VAL A 155 -2.67 7.72 -4.40
C VAL A 155 -1.46 7.58 -5.31
N PHE A 156 -0.82 6.42 -5.30
CA PHE A 156 0.41 6.16 -6.03
C PHE A 156 0.43 4.73 -6.58
N HIS A 157 0.82 4.55 -7.84
CA HIS A 157 1.04 3.23 -8.42
C HIS A 157 2.55 2.96 -8.48
N ASP A 158 3.03 2.04 -7.65
CA ASP A 158 4.47 1.82 -7.47
C ASP A 158 5.13 1.23 -8.71
N ASP A 159 4.58 0.17 -9.31
CA ASP A 159 5.17 -0.49 -10.49
C ASP A 159 5.42 0.47 -11.65
N GLN A 160 4.56 1.46 -11.82
CA GLN A 160 4.65 2.43 -12.91
C GLN A 160 5.48 3.66 -12.52
N HIS A 161 4.99 4.42 -11.54
CA HIS A 161 5.60 5.69 -11.17
C HIS A 161 6.80 5.54 -10.23
N GLY A 162 6.79 4.56 -9.30
CA GLY A 162 7.94 4.25 -8.45
C GLY A 162 9.11 3.77 -9.29
N THR A 163 8.88 2.84 -10.20
CA THR A 163 9.90 2.35 -11.14
C THR A 163 10.45 3.47 -12.03
N ALA A 164 9.58 4.36 -12.53
CA ALA A 164 10.02 5.51 -13.32
C ALA A 164 10.93 6.46 -12.53
N ILE A 165 10.57 6.76 -11.28
CA ILE A 165 11.36 7.64 -10.39
C ILE A 165 12.74 7.04 -10.11
N ILE A 166 12.80 5.77 -9.73
CA ILE A 166 14.07 5.08 -9.43
C ILE A 166 14.96 4.95 -10.68
N THR A 167 14.36 4.65 -11.83
CA THR A 167 15.09 4.56 -13.11
C THR A 167 15.69 5.91 -13.48
N LEU A 168 14.90 7.00 -13.37
CA LEU A 168 15.40 8.35 -13.65
C LEU A 168 16.51 8.76 -12.67
N ALA A 169 16.34 8.47 -11.39
CA ALA A 169 17.36 8.77 -10.38
C ALA A 169 18.66 8.01 -10.65
N GLY A 170 18.57 6.71 -10.97
CA GLY A 170 19.71 5.87 -11.34
C GLY A 170 20.42 6.39 -12.59
N LEU A 171 19.66 6.66 -13.66
CA LEU A 171 20.21 7.19 -14.91
C LEU A 171 20.91 8.54 -14.70
N THR A 172 20.26 9.47 -13.99
CA THR A 172 20.85 10.79 -13.72
C THR A 172 22.18 10.69 -12.98
N ASN A 173 22.27 9.83 -11.99
CA ASN A 173 23.51 9.65 -11.25
C ASN A 173 24.58 8.87 -12.04
N ALA A 174 24.19 7.87 -12.83
CA ALA A 174 25.11 7.16 -13.72
C ALA A 174 25.75 8.13 -14.74
N LEU A 175 24.97 9.01 -15.34
CA LEU A 175 25.47 10.03 -16.28
C LEU A 175 26.46 10.97 -15.61
N ARG A 176 26.21 11.39 -14.36
CA ARG A 176 27.15 12.20 -13.57
C ARG A 176 28.48 11.48 -13.35
N VAL A 177 28.43 10.19 -12.97
CA VAL A 177 29.64 9.38 -12.73
C VAL A 177 30.49 9.25 -13.97
N VAL A 178 29.87 9.04 -15.16
CA VAL A 178 30.61 8.86 -16.43
C VAL A 178 30.86 10.16 -17.19
N GLY A 179 30.41 11.31 -16.67
CA GLY A 179 30.62 12.63 -17.29
C GLY A 179 29.89 12.81 -18.63
N LYS A 180 28.76 12.14 -18.84
CA LYS A 180 27.95 12.24 -20.08
C LYS A 180 26.69 13.03 -19.85
N ARG A 181 26.17 13.66 -20.93
CA ARG A 181 24.87 14.31 -20.91
C ARG A 181 23.79 13.35 -21.41
N LEU A 182 22.54 13.58 -21.06
CA LEU A 182 21.41 12.71 -21.41
C LEU A 182 21.22 12.62 -22.95
N GLU A 183 21.42 13.72 -23.66
CA GLU A 183 21.32 13.78 -25.12
C GLU A 183 22.42 13.01 -25.86
N ASP A 184 23.53 12.69 -25.18
CA ASP A 184 24.68 11.99 -25.76
C ASP A 184 24.61 10.47 -25.56
N VAL A 185 23.56 9.94 -24.94
CA VAL A 185 23.44 8.51 -24.66
C VAL A 185 22.26 7.87 -25.38
N LYS A 186 22.45 6.60 -25.73
CA LYS A 186 21.38 5.74 -26.26
C LYS A 186 20.90 4.82 -25.15
N ILE A 187 19.61 4.88 -24.85
CA ILE A 187 18.97 4.01 -23.86
C ILE A 187 18.32 2.84 -24.58
N VAL A 188 18.58 1.62 -24.11
CA VAL A 188 17.94 0.40 -24.60
C VAL A 188 17.16 -0.22 -23.42
N LEU A 189 15.86 -0.43 -23.62
CA LEU A 189 15.01 -1.16 -22.69
C LEU A 189 14.91 -2.61 -23.15
N SER A 190 15.13 -3.54 -22.23
CA SER A 190 14.92 -4.95 -22.41
C SER A 190 14.00 -5.47 -21.31
N GLY A 191 12.88 -6.09 -21.68
CA GLY A 191 11.88 -6.60 -20.73
C GLY A 191 10.80 -7.40 -21.43
#